data_40ffb876767df61989bfef452f3bcf90
#
_entry.id   40ffb876767df61989bfef452f3bcf90
#
_cell.length_a   1.000
_cell.length_b   1.000
_cell.length_c   1.000
_cell.angle_alpha   90.00
_cell.angle_beta   90.00
_cell.angle_gamma   90.00
#
_symmetry.space_group_name_H-M   'P 1'
#
loop_
_entity.id
_entity.type
_entity.pdbx_description
1 polymer ?
#
loop_
_entity_poly.entity_id
_entity_poly.type
_entity_poly.pdbx_seq_one_letter_code
_entity_poly.pdbx_strand_id
1 'polypeptide(L)'
;MKELLAQEGFLVRYSTLGADLSFLLSILFTVLFLKAWSWAKKHQGNDHHWLILTAMVTMIFYFVFYYMTRGLGVLATEGREGFGGPDWVYYFIFSPILTLHILAVSIGLVMALYMIALGFRVAFITDGRRVLRGGGLKIGKKGFLIVSLGGLALFLIIALIRCHTIRCASIYLSFYITLLFVLGIERIIERFLPDGARRHMIIGKFTMLLYLIALITTTSTYLMLYTVYPPTILK
;
A
#
# COMPACT_ATOMS: atom_id res chain seq x y z
N MET A 1 12.15 1.54 20.76
CA MET A 1 11.08 1.75 19.75
C MET A 1 10.06 0.62 19.78
N LYS A 2 10.44 -0.66 19.82
CA LYS A 2 9.51 -1.79 20.01
C LYS A 2 8.68 -1.62 21.29
N GLU A 3 9.34 -1.43 22.41
CA GLU A 3 8.71 -1.23 23.72
C GLU A 3 7.75 -0.04 23.73
N LEU A 4 8.10 1.04 23.03
CA LEU A 4 7.25 2.22 22.91
C LEU A 4 5.92 1.90 22.19
N LEU A 5 5.97 1.22 21.04
CA LEU A 5 4.78 0.87 20.26
C LEU A 5 3.92 -0.22 20.90
N ALA A 6 4.50 -1.01 21.81
CA ALA A 6 3.82 -2.04 22.57
C ALA A 6 3.19 -1.50 23.87
N GLN A 7 3.42 -0.23 24.23
CA GLN A 7 2.77 0.40 25.36
C GLN A 7 1.25 0.43 25.17
N GLU A 8 0.54 0.59 26.28
CA GLU A 8 -0.92 0.71 26.30
C GLU A 8 -1.38 1.85 25.37
N GLY A 9 -2.40 1.57 24.58
CA GLY A 9 -2.99 2.52 23.66
C GLY A 9 -3.80 3.59 24.37
N PHE A 10 -4.19 4.62 23.61
CA PHE A 10 -4.92 5.76 24.13
C PHE A 10 -6.35 5.86 23.59
N LEU A 11 -6.72 5.10 22.54
CA LEU A 11 -8.08 5.11 21.99
C LEU A 11 -9.00 4.14 22.72
N VAL A 12 -8.52 2.92 22.99
CA VAL A 12 -9.28 1.90 23.69
C VAL A 12 -8.37 1.13 24.66
N ARG A 13 -8.94 0.69 25.78
CA ARG A 13 -8.23 0.10 26.92
C ARG A 13 -7.32 -1.08 26.60
N TYR A 14 -7.65 -1.86 25.58
CA TYR A 14 -6.91 -3.09 25.23
C TYR A 14 -6.05 -2.93 23.98
N SER A 15 -5.98 -1.73 23.41
CA SER A 15 -5.13 -1.46 22.25
C SER A 15 -3.68 -1.21 22.66
N THR A 16 -2.79 -1.23 21.67
CA THR A 16 -1.42 -0.77 21.81
C THR A 16 -1.26 0.59 21.13
N LEU A 17 -0.27 1.37 21.55
CA LEU A 17 0.06 2.65 20.93
C LEU A 17 0.28 2.48 19.39
N GLY A 18 0.94 1.40 19.00
CA GLY A 18 1.15 1.09 17.58
C GLY A 18 -0.14 0.83 16.81
N ALA A 19 -1.10 0.12 17.42
CA ALA A 19 -2.40 -0.15 16.81
C ALA A 19 -3.22 1.13 16.65
N ASP A 20 -3.25 1.97 17.68
CA ASP A 20 -3.98 3.24 17.67
C ASP A 20 -3.42 4.21 16.63
N LEU A 21 -2.09 4.35 16.57
CA LEU A 21 -1.44 5.17 15.56
C LEU A 21 -1.71 4.64 14.14
N SER A 22 -1.65 3.32 13.94
CA SER A 22 -1.96 2.69 12.66
C SER A 22 -3.39 2.96 12.22
N PHE A 23 -4.33 2.85 13.14
CA PHE A 23 -5.74 3.11 12.88
C PHE A 23 -5.97 4.58 12.51
N LEU A 24 -5.46 5.54 13.29
CA LEU A 24 -5.59 6.97 13.02
C LEU A 24 -4.92 7.37 11.70
N LEU A 25 -3.74 6.82 11.40
CA LEU A 25 -3.05 7.09 10.13
C LEU A 25 -3.83 6.55 8.94
N SER A 26 -4.49 5.38 9.07
CA SER A 26 -5.34 4.84 8.00
C SER A 26 -6.52 5.77 7.68
N ILE A 27 -7.15 6.35 8.70
CA ILE A 27 -8.20 7.37 8.54
C ILE A 27 -7.63 8.63 7.88
N LEU A 28 -6.52 9.15 8.40
CA LEU A 28 -5.88 10.36 7.90
C LEU A 28 -5.53 10.23 6.42
N PHE A 29 -4.83 9.16 6.02
CA PHE A 29 -4.46 8.95 4.62
C PHE A 29 -5.68 8.82 3.72
N THR A 30 -6.71 8.10 4.14
CA THR A 30 -7.94 7.97 3.35
C THR A 30 -8.63 9.32 3.16
N VAL A 31 -8.71 10.15 4.21
CA VAL A 31 -9.26 11.51 4.12
C VAL A 31 -8.45 12.38 3.17
N LEU A 32 -7.11 12.34 3.26
CA LEU A 32 -6.23 13.10 2.35
C LEU A 32 -6.40 12.64 0.90
N PHE A 33 -6.52 11.34 0.64
CA PHE A 33 -6.76 10.81 -0.71
C PHE A 33 -8.12 11.24 -1.27
N LEU A 34 -9.18 11.17 -0.47
CA LEU A 34 -10.52 11.63 -0.88
C LEU A 34 -10.54 13.12 -1.16
N LYS A 35 -9.87 13.93 -0.34
CA LYS A 35 -9.71 15.37 -0.56
C LYS A 35 -8.96 15.66 -1.85
N ALA A 36 -7.83 14.99 -2.07
CA ALA A 36 -7.07 15.11 -3.31
C ALA A 36 -7.90 14.71 -4.54
N TRP A 37 -8.67 13.64 -4.43
CA TRP A 37 -9.59 13.23 -5.50
C TRP A 37 -10.70 14.26 -5.76
N SER A 38 -11.24 14.88 -4.71
CA SER A 38 -12.20 15.99 -4.86
C SER A 38 -11.61 17.16 -5.62
N TRP A 39 -10.34 17.51 -5.35
CA TRP A 39 -9.64 18.57 -6.09
C TRP A 39 -9.41 18.21 -7.56
N ALA A 40 -9.09 16.95 -7.86
CA ALA A 40 -9.01 16.49 -9.25
C ALA A 40 -10.33 16.69 -10.01
N LYS A 41 -11.46 16.40 -9.36
CA LYS A 41 -12.80 16.63 -9.94
C LYS A 41 -13.13 18.11 -10.17
N LYS A 42 -12.53 19.00 -9.38
CA LYS A 42 -12.68 20.46 -9.52
C LYS A 42 -11.64 21.09 -10.45
N HIS A 43 -10.91 20.27 -11.21
CA HIS A 43 -9.83 20.71 -12.11
C HIS A 43 -8.69 21.47 -11.41
N GLN A 44 -8.50 21.26 -10.10
CA GLN A 44 -7.41 21.80 -9.28
C GLN A 44 -6.18 20.88 -9.36
N GLY A 45 -5.59 20.74 -10.55
CA GLY A 45 -4.53 19.76 -10.82
C GLY A 45 -3.26 19.95 -9.99
N ASN A 46 -2.87 21.19 -9.67
CA ASN A 46 -1.70 21.45 -8.84
C ASN A 46 -1.91 20.97 -7.40
N ASP A 47 -3.04 21.34 -6.78
CA ASP A 47 -3.36 20.98 -5.41
C ASP A 47 -3.54 19.46 -5.27
N HIS A 48 -4.27 18.86 -6.24
CA HIS A 48 -4.39 17.41 -6.33
C HIS A 48 -3.02 16.72 -6.36
N HIS A 49 -2.15 17.16 -7.27
CA HIS A 49 -0.85 16.52 -7.47
C HIS A 49 0.01 16.54 -6.20
N TRP A 50 0.14 17.70 -5.56
CA TRP A 50 0.97 17.83 -4.37
C TRP A 50 0.39 17.10 -3.17
N LEU A 51 -0.91 17.21 -2.93
CA LEU A 51 -1.55 16.53 -1.81
C LEU A 51 -1.47 15.01 -1.97
N ILE A 52 -1.82 14.47 -3.16
CA ILE A 52 -1.80 13.02 -3.41
C ILE A 52 -0.38 12.47 -3.35
N LEU A 53 0.60 13.18 -3.91
CA LEU A 53 2.00 12.77 -3.88
C LEU A 53 2.54 12.72 -2.45
N THR A 54 2.35 13.78 -1.68
CA THR A 54 2.79 13.84 -0.28
C THR A 54 2.13 12.73 0.54
N ALA A 55 0.81 12.58 0.43
CA ALA A 55 0.08 11.55 1.17
C ALA A 55 0.52 10.13 0.77
N MET A 56 0.71 9.83 -0.52
CA MET A 56 1.18 8.51 -0.97
C MET A 56 2.61 8.22 -0.51
N VAL A 57 3.52 9.18 -0.65
CA VAL A 57 4.92 9.00 -0.23
C VAL A 57 4.99 8.78 1.29
N THR A 58 4.29 9.59 2.08
CA THR A 58 4.24 9.43 3.53
C THR A 58 3.62 8.09 3.94
N MET A 59 2.55 7.65 3.26
CA MET A 59 1.92 6.34 3.48
C MET A 59 2.91 5.20 3.18
N ILE A 60 3.67 5.28 2.09
CA ILE A 60 4.66 4.25 1.74
C ILE A 60 5.75 4.17 2.82
N PHE A 61 6.28 5.33 3.27
CA PHE A 61 7.26 5.36 4.37
C PHE A 61 6.69 4.76 5.65
N TYR A 62 5.47 5.14 6.01
CA TYR A 62 4.79 4.55 7.16
C TYR A 62 4.65 3.04 7.02
N PHE A 63 4.25 2.55 5.84
CA PHE A 63 4.06 1.12 5.61
C PHE A 63 5.37 0.32 5.69
N VAL A 64 6.46 0.86 5.13
CA VAL A 64 7.80 0.25 5.25
C VAL A 64 8.22 0.20 6.72
N PHE A 65 8.05 1.29 7.46
CA PHE A 65 8.36 1.36 8.88
C PHE A 65 7.52 0.35 9.70
N TYR A 66 6.21 0.30 9.46
CA TYR A 66 5.31 -0.66 10.10
C TYR A 66 5.74 -2.11 9.82
N TYR A 67 6.04 -2.43 8.56
CA TYR A 67 6.49 -3.77 8.19
C TYR A 67 7.81 -4.15 8.88
N MET A 68 8.74 -3.24 8.95
CA MET A 68 10.01 -3.47 9.67
C MET A 68 9.80 -3.68 11.17
N THR A 69 8.92 -2.92 11.80
CA THR A 69 8.61 -3.07 13.23
C THR A 69 7.83 -4.35 13.52
N ARG A 70 6.87 -4.73 12.67
CA ARG A 70 6.12 -5.97 12.78
C ARG A 70 6.99 -7.21 12.62
N GLY A 71 7.89 -7.23 11.64
CA GLY A 71 8.88 -8.31 11.44
C GLY A 71 9.79 -8.55 12.64
N LEU A 72 9.82 -7.60 13.57
CA LEU A 72 10.51 -7.69 14.86
C LEU A 72 9.60 -8.16 16.03
N GLY A 73 8.36 -8.59 15.78
CA GLY A 73 7.45 -9.13 16.80
C GLY A 73 6.72 -8.10 17.66
N VAL A 74 6.73 -6.82 17.29
CA VAL A 74 6.15 -5.73 18.11
C VAL A 74 4.63 -5.65 18.05
N LEU A 75 4.00 -6.18 17.00
CA LEU A 75 2.55 -6.13 16.78
C LEU A 75 1.95 -7.53 16.58
N ALA A 76 2.47 -8.53 17.30
CA ALA A 76 2.14 -9.94 17.14
C ALA A 76 0.73 -10.35 17.63
N THR A 77 -0.09 -9.40 18.10
CA THR A 77 -1.45 -9.67 18.63
C THR A 77 -2.52 -9.87 17.57
N GLU A 78 -2.18 -9.80 16.28
CA GLU A 78 -3.15 -9.94 15.18
C GLU A 78 -3.47 -11.38 14.76
N GLY A 79 -2.91 -12.38 15.44
CA GLY A 79 -3.19 -13.79 15.21
C GLY A 79 -4.34 -14.33 16.08
N ARG A 80 -4.57 -15.64 16.03
CA ARG A 80 -5.59 -16.31 16.87
C ARG A 80 -5.35 -16.05 18.35
N GLU A 81 -4.10 -15.98 18.78
CA GLU A 81 -3.69 -15.72 20.18
C GLU A 81 -4.11 -14.33 20.67
N GLY A 82 -4.16 -13.34 19.77
CA GLY A 82 -4.61 -11.99 20.07
C GLY A 82 -6.13 -11.80 19.99
N PHE A 83 -6.91 -12.83 19.62
CA PHE A 83 -8.35 -12.72 19.45
C PHE A 83 -9.11 -13.41 20.59
N GLY A 84 -9.78 -12.67 21.44
CA GLY A 84 -10.50 -13.17 22.62
C GLY A 84 -11.91 -13.73 22.36
N GLY A 85 -12.36 -13.77 21.10
CA GLY A 85 -13.68 -14.27 20.73
C GLY A 85 -13.72 -15.77 20.45
N PRO A 86 -14.93 -16.32 20.20
CA PRO A 86 -15.12 -17.73 19.90
C PRO A 86 -14.52 -18.11 18.53
N ASP A 87 -14.15 -19.39 18.38
CA ASP A 87 -13.46 -19.91 17.18
C ASP A 87 -14.23 -19.69 15.89
N TRP A 88 -15.55 -19.88 15.89
CA TRP A 88 -16.37 -19.66 14.70
C TRP A 88 -16.33 -18.20 14.22
N VAL A 89 -16.30 -17.21 15.14
CA VAL A 89 -16.16 -15.78 14.78
C VAL A 89 -14.78 -15.53 14.18
N TYR A 90 -13.74 -16.13 14.79
CA TYR A 90 -12.38 -16.01 14.28
C TYR A 90 -12.26 -16.54 12.86
N TYR A 91 -12.68 -17.77 12.60
CA TYR A 91 -12.48 -18.42 11.30
C TYR A 91 -13.43 -17.93 10.21
N PHE A 92 -14.69 -17.62 10.53
CA PHE A 92 -15.69 -17.27 9.52
C PHE A 92 -15.89 -15.77 9.33
N ILE A 93 -15.48 -14.91 10.26
CA ILE A 93 -15.68 -13.46 10.18
C ILE A 93 -14.34 -12.73 10.22
N PHE A 94 -13.59 -12.85 11.31
CA PHE A 94 -12.38 -12.07 11.52
C PHE A 94 -11.28 -12.40 10.51
N SER A 95 -10.94 -13.69 10.34
CA SER A 95 -9.86 -14.12 9.43
C SER A 95 -10.13 -13.77 7.96
N PRO A 96 -11.35 -13.93 7.40
CA PRO A 96 -11.68 -13.43 6.07
C PRO A 96 -11.55 -11.90 5.94
N ILE A 97 -12.01 -11.11 6.92
CA ILE A 97 -11.86 -9.64 6.91
C ILE A 97 -10.38 -9.25 6.97
N LEU A 98 -9.60 -9.88 7.83
CA LEU A 98 -8.15 -9.65 7.93
C LEU A 98 -7.43 -10.03 6.62
N THR A 99 -7.80 -11.14 6.01
CA THR A 99 -7.25 -11.55 4.70
C THR A 99 -7.57 -10.53 3.62
N LEU A 100 -8.83 -10.07 3.55
CA LEU A 100 -9.24 -9.02 2.61
C LEU A 100 -8.48 -7.72 2.89
N HIS A 101 -8.28 -7.36 4.17
CA HIS A 101 -7.48 -6.21 4.57
C HIS A 101 -6.05 -6.29 4.03
N ILE A 102 -5.37 -7.42 4.28
CA ILE A 102 -3.98 -7.63 3.84
C ILE A 102 -3.89 -7.55 2.32
N LEU A 103 -4.82 -8.16 1.59
CA LEU A 103 -4.87 -8.09 0.12
C LEU A 103 -5.10 -6.66 -0.38
N ALA A 104 -6.08 -5.95 0.19
CA ALA A 104 -6.40 -4.58 -0.21
C ALA A 104 -5.22 -3.63 0.02
N VAL A 105 -4.55 -3.73 1.18
CA VAL A 105 -3.37 -2.92 1.52
C VAL A 105 -2.19 -3.26 0.61
N SER A 106 -1.93 -4.56 0.38
CA SER A 106 -0.80 -4.99 -0.48
C SER A 106 -0.97 -4.52 -1.92
N ILE A 107 -2.17 -4.72 -2.49
CA ILE A 107 -2.49 -4.24 -3.85
C ILE A 107 -2.46 -2.71 -3.87
N GLY A 108 -3.04 -2.06 -2.86
CA GLY A 108 -3.06 -0.60 -2.73
C GLY A 108 -1.68 0.03 -2.70
N LEU A 109 -0.70 -0.61 -2.03
CA LEU A 109 0.69 -0.16 -1.99
C LEU A 109 1.36 -0.23 -3.38
N VAL A 110 1.19 -1.34 -4.09
CA VAL A 110 1.69 -1.48 -5.47
C VAL A 110 1.04 -0.43 -6.38
N MET A 111 -0.27 -0.23 -6.23
CA MET A 111 -1.02 0.77 -7.01
C MET A 111 -0.58 2.20 -6.68
N ALA A 112 -0.20 2.51 -5.42
CA ALA A 112 0.35 3.82 -5.06
C ALA A 112 1.64 4.12 -5.83
N LEU A 113 2.60 3.18 -5.83
CA LEU A 113 3.85 3.31 -6.58
C LEU A 113 3.57 3.50 -8.08
N TYR A 114 2.68 2.69 -8.62
CA TYR A 114 2.27 2.79 -10.02
C TYR A 114 1.63 4.15 -10.34
N MET A 115 0.71 4.63 -9.49
CA MET A 115 0.03 5.91 -9.68
C MET A 115 0.96 7.11 -9.56
N ILE A 116 1.97 7.05 -8.68
CA ILE A 116 3.03 8.06 -8.62
C ILE A 116 3.78 8.11 -9.95
N ALA A 117 4.29 6.97 -10.42
CA ALA A 117 5.03 6.88 -11.68
C ALA A 117 4.18 7.34 -12.88
N LEU A 118 2.93 6.88 -12.96
CA LEU A 118 1.99 7.25 -14.01
C LEU A 118 1.64 8.74 -13.93
N GLY A 119 1.40 9.28 -12.75
CA GLY A 119 1.09 10.68 -12.53
C GLY A 119 2.17 11.62 -13.08
N PHE A 120 3.45 11.32 -12.81
CA PHE A 120 4.58 12.10 -13.38
C PHE A 120 4.68 11.96 -14.89
N ARG A 121 4.33 10.81 -15.46
CA ARG A 121 4.40 10.58 -16.93
C ARG A 121 3.29 11.27 -17.70
N VAL A 122 2.10 11.47 -17.10
CA VAL A 122 0.92 12.04 -17.76
C VAL A 122 0.66 13.48 -17.40
N ALA A 123 1.21 14.00 -16.29
CA ALA A 123 1.03 15.37 -15.87
C ALA A 123 1.90 16.31 -16.73
N PHE A 124 1.27 17.33 -17.27
CA PHE A 124 1.90 18.37 -18.06
C PHE A 124 1.54 19.75 -17.49
N ILE A 125 2.46 20.70 -17.57
CA ILE A 125 2.21 22.07 -17.09
C ILE A 125 1.87 22.93 -18.30
N THR A 126 0.68 23.50 -18.30
CA THR A 126 0.22 24.49 -19.28
C THR A 126 -0.30 25.69 -18.52
N ASP A 127 0.21 26.88 -18.83
CA ASP A 127 -0.18 28.14 -18.19
C ASP A 127 -0.12 28.08 -16.65
N GLY A 128 0.94 27.46 -16.10
CA GLY A 128 1.14 27.30 -14.66
C GLY A 128 0.22 26.26 -13.99
N ARG A 129 -0.63 25.57 -14.75
CA ARG A 129 -1.55 24.54 -14.24
C ARG A 129 -1.15 23.14 -14.70
N ARG A 130 -1.24 22.19 -13.81
CA ARG A 130 -1.05 20.77 -14.14
C ARG A 130 -2.33 20.19 -14.72
N VAL A 131 -2.19 19.70 -15.94
CA VAL A 131 -3.26 19.04 -16.69
C VAL A 131 -2.80 17.65 -17.10
N LEU A 132 -3.75 16.72 -17.30
CA LEU A 132 -3.43 15.40 -17.83
C LEU A 132 -3.25 15.47 -19.35
N ARG A 133 -2.17 14.95 -19.85
CA ARG A 133 -1.93 14.82 -21.29
C ARG A 133 -2.62 13.57 -21.82
N GLY A 134 -3.56 13.76 -22.74
CA GLY A 134 -4.11 12.69 -23.55
C GLY A 134 -3.07 12.17 -24.56
N GLY A 135 -3.31 10.99 -25.09
CA GLY A 135 -2.49 10.35 -26.10
C GLY A 135 -1.75 9.10 -25.63
N GLY A 136 -1.13 8.41 -26.58
CA GLY A 136 -0.47 7.13 -26.32
C GLY A 136 0.71 7.26 -25.38
N LEU A 137 0.66 6.54 -24.27
CA LEU A 137 1.72 6.44 -23.30
C LEU A 137 2.21 5.00 -23.24
N LYS A 138 3.34 4.71 -23.89
CA LYS A 138 3.92 3.36 -23.95
C LYS A 138 5.32 3.33 -23.37
N ILE A 139 5.62 2.28 -22.61
CA ILE A 139 7.01 1.95 -22.29
C ILE A 139 7.63 1.33 -23.54
N GLY A 140 8.55 2.05 -24.18
CA GLY A 140 9.27 1.53 -25.35
C GLY A 140 10.04 0.25 -25.02
N LYS A 141 10.36 -0.54 -26.06
CA LYS A 141 11.18 -1.77 -25.89
C LYS A 141 12.50 -1.51 -25.14
N LYS A 142 13.14 -0.37 -25.40
CA LYS A 142 14.38 0.05 -24.72
C LYS A 142 14.15 0.27 -23.21
N GLY A 143 13.09 0.99 -22.82
CA GLY A 143 12.77 1.22 -21.40
C GLY A 143 12.46 -0.08 -20.67
N PHE A 144 11.68 -0.97 -21.27
CA PHE A 144 11.41 -2.30 -20.73
C PHE A 144 12.70 -3.11 -20.51
N LEU A 145 13.58 -3.13 -21.50
CA LEU A 145 14.86 -3.84 -21.42
C LEU A 145 15.75 -3.26 -20.32
N ILE A 146 15.87 -1.91 -20.26
CA ILE A 146 16.68 -1.24 -19.24
C ILE A 146 16.20 -1.59 -17.83
N VAL A 147 14.88 -1.53 -17.57
CA VAL A 147 14.33 -1.85 -16.24
C VAL A 147 14.48 -3.32 -15.90
N SER A 148 14.28 -4.23 -16.87
CA SER A 148 14.44 -5.67 -16.66
C SER A 148 15.90 -6.04 -16.39
N LEU A 149 16.83 -5.55 -17.20
CA LEU A 149 18.26 -5.82 -17.02
C LEU A 149 18.84 -5.12 -15.79
N GLY A 150 18.43 -3.88 -15.52
CA GLY A 150 18.81 -3.16 -14.31
C GLY A 150 18.31 -3.86 -13.05
N GLY A 151 17.07 -4.36 -13.06
CA GLY A 151 16.52 -5.17 -11.97
C GLY A 151 17.27 -6.48 -11.78
N LEU A 152 17.65 -7.16 -12.87
CA LEU A 152 18.46 -8.38 -12.81
C LEU A 152 19.85 -8.10 -12.23
N ALA A 153 20.51 -7.05 -12.71
CA ALA A 153 21.82 -6.66 -12.22
C ALA A 153 21.77 -6.32 -10.71
N LEU A 154 20.76 -5.55 -10.28
CA LEU A 154 20.55 -5.22 -8.89
C LEU A 154 20.31 -6.48 -8.03
N PHE A 155 19.45 -7.40 -8.52
CA PHE A 155 19.23 -8.69 -7.86
C PHE A 155 20.53 -9.47 -7.67
N LEU A 156 21.33 -9.61 -8.75
CA LEU A 156 22.60 -10.34 -8.70
C LEU A 156 23.60 -9.69 -7.73
N ILE A 157 23.73 -8.37 -7.76
CA ILE A 157 24.62 -7.63 -6.84
C ILE A 157 24.20 -7.88 -5.38
N ILE A 158 22.91 -7.73 -5.06
CA ILE A 158 22.42 -7.94 -3.70
C ILE A 158 22.59 -9.41 -3.28
N ALA A 159 22.27 -10.36 -4.16
CA ALA A 159 22.43 -11.79 -3.88
C ALA A 159 23.89 -12.15 -3.58
N LEU A 160 24.83 -11.64 -4.36
CA LEU A 160 26.27 -11.88 -4.17
C LEU A 160 26.81 -11.27 -2.88
N ILE A 161 26.35 -10.06 -2.52
CA ILE A 161 26.88 -9.33 -1.32
C ILE A 161 26.22 -9.81 -0.02
N ARG A 162 24.90 -10.10 -0.05
CA ARG A 162 24.10 -10.32 1.16
C ARG A 162 23.75 -11.78 1.41
N CYS A 163 23.69 -12.63 0.38
CA CYS A 163 23.15 -13.97 0.51
C CYS A 163 24.25 -15.02 0.63
N HIS A 164 24.29 -15.67 1.79
CA HIS A 164 25.13 -16.86 2.02
C HIS A 164 24.32 -18.17 1.94
N THR A 165 22.99 -18.09 1.71
CA THR A 165 22.09 -19.25 1.64
C THR A 165 21.15 -19.15 0.46
N ILE A 166 20.71 -20.30 -0.07
CA ILE A 166 19.71 -20.39 -1.14
C ILE A 166 18.41 -19.72 -0.73
N ARG A 167 17.99 -19.85 0.55
CA ARG A 167 16.77 -19.22 1.07
C ARG A 167 16.84 -17.69 0.98
N CYS A 168 17.98 -17.08 1.28
CA CYS A 168 18.17 -15.65 1.11
C CYS A 168 18.05 -15.25 -0.36
N ALA A 169 18.74 -15.95 -1.26
CA ALA A 169 18.70 -15.67 -2.70
C ALA A 169 17.28 -15.82 -3.28
N SER A 170 16.49 -16.82 -2.83
CA SER A 170 15.11 -17.02 -3.29
C SER A 170 14.19 -15.86 -2.93
N ILE A 171 14.38 -15.20 -1.78
CA ILE A 171 13.61 -14.02 -1.39
C ILE A 171 13.88 -12.86 -2.37
N TYR A 172 15.14 -12.56 -2.67
CA TYR A 172 15.47 -11.49 -3.62
C TYR A 172 15.05 -11.85 -5.06
N LEU A 173 15.13 -13.13 -5.44
CA LEU A 173 14.61 -13.60 -6.72
C LEU A 173 13.10 -13.38 -6.83
N SER A 174 12.33 -13.59 -5.76
CA SER A 174 10.89 -13.32 -5.76
C SER A 174 10.58 -11.83 -5.99
N PHE A 175 11.37 -10.90 -5.46
CA PHE A 175 11.22 -9.48 -5.76
C PHE A 175 11.51 -9.17 -7.24
N TYR A 176 12.54 -9.79 -7.82
CA TYR A 176 12.82 -9.62 -9.25
C TYR A 176 11.71 -10.20 -10.13
N ILE A 177 11.19 -11.38 -9.82
CA ILE A 177 10.03 -11.96 -10.51
C ILE A 177 8.81 -11.05 -10.39
N THR A 178 8.56 -10.48 -9.21
CA THR A 178 7.48 -9.51 -8.99
C THR A 178 7.67 -8.27 -9.88
N LEU A 179 8.88 -7.75 -10.02
CA LEU A 179 9.18 -6.64 -10.92
C LEU A 179 8.83 -7.00 -12.38
N LEU A 180 9.24 -8.18 -12.86
CA LEU A 180 8.92 -8.64 -14.22
C LEU A 180 7.41 -8.81 -14.41
N PHE A 181 6.70 -9.30 -13.40
CA PHE A 181 5.25 -9.46 -13.41
C PHE A 181 4.55 -8.09 -13.52
N VAL A 182 4.97 -7.10 -12.72
CA VAL A 182 4.45 -5.73 -12.79
C VAL A 182 4.70 -5.10 -14.17
N LEU A 183 5.90 -5.28 -14.73
CA LEU A 183 6.20 -4.81 -16.10
C LEU A 183 5.36 -5.51 -17.17
N GLY A 184 5.08 -6.80 -16.99
CA GLY A 184 4.17 -7.56 -17.85
C GLY A 184 2.73 -7.04 -17.78
N ILE A 185 2.23 -6.81 -16.58
CA ILE A 185 0.89 -6.19 -16.36
C ILE A 185 0.83 -4.80 -16.99
N GLU A 186 1.87 -3.97 -16.83
CA GLU A 186 1.91 -2.64 -17.46
C GLU A 186 1.76 -2.75 -18.98
N ARG A 187 2.43 -3.71 -19.62
CA ARG A 187 2.28 -3.97 -21.05
C ARG A 187 0.85 -4.36 -21.44
N ILE A 188 0.19 -5.15 -20.63
CA ILE A 188 -1.22 -5.53 -20.81
C ILE A 188 -2.11 -4.30 -20.68
N ILE A 189 -1.92 -3.52 -19.62
CA ILE A 189 -2.67 -2.28 -19.40
C ILE A 189 -2.46 -1.29 -20.56
N GLU A 190 -1.22 -1.13 -21.05
CA GLU A 190 -0.90 -0.29 -22.20
C GLU A 190 -1.68 -0.69 -23.44
N ARG A 191 -1.94 -1.98 -23.62
CA ARG A 191 -2.70 -2.49 -24.77
C ARG A 191 -4.20 -2.18 -24.68
N PHE A 192 -4.78 -2.29 -23.48
CA PHE A 192 -6.21 -2.06 -23.25
C PHE A 192 -6.55 -0.58 -22.97
N LEU A 193 -5.64 0.15 -22.35
CA LEU A 193 -5.78 1.57 -21.99
C LEU A 193 -4.58 2.37 -22.54
N PRO A 194 -4.50 2.58 -23.84
CA PRO A 194 -3.34 3.25 -24.46
C PRO A 194 -3.26 4.74 -24.11
N ASP A 195 -4.40 5.41 -23.85
CA ASP A 195 -4.45 6.82 -23.48
C ASP A 195 -4.03 7.02 -22.02
N GLY A 196 -2.97 7.81 -21.82
CA GLY A 196 -2.37 8.02 -20.50
C GLY A 196 -3.31 8.72 -19.51
N ALA A 197 -4.06 9.74 -19.96
CA ALA A 197 -4.99 10.46 -19.11
C ALA A 197 -6.15 9.57 -18.67
N ARG A 198 -6.73 8.81 -19.61
CA ARG A 198 -7.81 7.86 -19.33
C ARG A 198 -7.34 6.75 -18.38
N ARG A 199 -6.12 6.23 -18.60
CA ARG A 199 -5.49 5.23 -17.74
C ARG A 199 -5.34 5.76 -16.31
N HIS A 200 -4.78 6.96 -16.14
CA HIS A 200 -4.62 7.58 -14.83
C HIS A 200 -5.96 7.74 -14.10
N MET A 201 -7.01 8.18 -14.80
CA MET A 201 -8.34 8.35 -14.20
C MET A 201 -8.99 7.02 -13.78
N ILE A 202 -8.92 5.98 -14.63
CA ILE A 202 -9.54 4.68 -14.34
C ILE A 202 -8.82 3.99 -13.19
N ILE A 203 -7.49 3.89 -13.28
CA ILE A 203 -6.68 3.21 -12.28
C ILE A 203 -6.71 3.99 -10.96
N GLY A 204 -6.70 5.33 -11.01
CA GLY A 204 -6.86 6.16 -9.82
C GLY A 204 -8.17 5.91 -9.08
N LYS A 205 -9.30 5.77 -9.78
CA LYS A 205 -10.59 5.42 -9.16
C LYS A 205 -10.53 4.03 -8.50
N PHE A 206 -9.93 3.06 -9.16
CA PHE A 206 -9.75 1.72 -8.60
C PHE A 206 -8.86 1.75 -7.34
N THR A 207 -7.77 2.51 -7.38
CA THR A 207 -6.89 2.70 -6.22
C THR A 207 -7.63 3.35 -5.05
N MET A 208 -8.48 4.34 -5.30
CA MET A 208 -9.31 4.95 -4.25
C MET A 208 -10.30 3.95 -3.64
N LEU A 209 -10.91 3.10 -4.46
CA LEU A 209 -11.78 2.03 -3.97
C LEU A 209 -11.04 1.05 -3.05
N LEU A 210 -9.82 0.66 -3.42
CA LEU A 210 -8.98 -0.20 -2.58
C LEU A 210 -8.67 0.44 -1.22
N TYR A 211 -8.39 1.74 -1.19
CA TYR A 211 -8.15 2.44 0.08
C TYR A 211 -9.40 2.55 0.95
N LEU A 212 -10.58 2.70 0.35
CA LEU A 212 -11.84 2.64 1.10
C LEU A 212 -12.10 1.24 1.68
N ILE A 213 -11.86 0.19 0.91
CA ILE A 213 -11.95 -1.19 1.40
C ILE A 213 -10.93 -1.41 2.52
N ALA A 214 -9.69 -0.94 2.35
CA ALA A 214 -8.67 -1.04 3.39
C ALA A 214 -9.10 -0.32 4.68
N LEU A 215 -9.66 0.88 4.61
CA LEU A 215 -10.16 1.60 5.78
C LEU A 215 -11.30 0.84 6.48
N ILE A 216 -12.29 0.35 5.73
CA ILE A 216 -13.42 -0.41 6.28
C ILE A 216 -12.91 -1.67 7.00
N THR A 217 -12.01 -2.41 6.35
CA THR A 217 -11.44 -3.63 6.93
C THR A 217 -10.50 -3.34 8.10
N THR A 218 -9.71 -2.25 8.05
CA THR A 218 -8.90 -1.78 9.20
C THR A 218 -9.81 -1.47 10.39
N THR A 219 -10.87 -0.72 10.16
CA THR A 219 -11.83 -0.35 11.23
C THR A 219 -12.47 -1.60 11.82
N SER A 220 -12.90 -2.54 10.97
CA SER A 220 -13.52 -3.79 11.42
C SER A 220 -12.54 -4.64 12.24
N THR A 221 -11.31 -4.82 11.77
CA THR A 221 -10.29 -5.60 12.49
C THR A 221 -9.89 -4.93 13.80
N TYR A 222 -9.73 -3.60 13.80
CA TYR A 222 -9.41 -2.84 15.00
C TYR A 222 -10.50 -2.98 16.08
N LEU A 223 -11.76 -2.76 15.72
CA LEU A 223 -12.90 -2.88 16.65
C LEU A 223 -13.05 -4.32 17.15
N MET A 224 -12.90 -5.32 16.27
CA MET A 224 -13.01 -6.72 16.69
C MET A 224 -11.90 -7.10 17.66
N LEU A 225 -10.64 -6.68 17.43
CA LEU A 225 -9.51 -7.06 18.28
C LEU A 225 -9.49 -6.32 19.62
N TYR A 226 -9.86 -5.04 19.64
CA TYR A 226 -9.58 -4.20 20.80
C TYR A 226 -10.83 -3.75 21.56
N THR A 227 -12.03 -3.94 20.97
CA THR A 227 -13.29 -3.52 21.60
C THR A 227 -14.22 -4.70 21.84
N VAL A 228 -14.51 -5.51 20.81
CA VAL A 228 -15.54 -6.57 20.89
C VAL A 228 -14.96 -7.85 21.48
N TYR A 229 -13.78 -8.25 21.05
CA TYR A 229 -13.11 -9.52 21.43
C TYR A 229 -11.66 -9.27 21.87
N PRO A 230 -11.43 -8.47 22.92
CA PRO A 230 -10.07 -8.15 23.37
C PRO A 230 -9.31 -9.40 23.82
N PRO A 231 -7.97 -9.39 23.71
CA PRO A 231 -7.14 -10.51 24.10
C PRO A 231 -7.35 -10.94 25.54
N THR A 232 -7.46 -12.22 25.78
CA THR A 232 -7.70 -12.77 27.14
C THR A 232 -6.48 -12.61 28.06
N ILE A 233 -5.29 -12.40 27.47
CA ILE A 233 -4.03 -12.25 28.20
C ILE A 233 -3.93 -10.87 28.91
N LEU A 234 -4.77 -9.92 28.53
CA LEU A 234 -4.82 -8.57 29.12
C LEU A 234 -6.00 -8.38 30.08
N LYS A 235 -6.71 -9.45 30.42
CA LYS A 235 -7.73 -9.48 31.47
C LYS A 235 -7.10 -10.00 32.75
#